data_16b7a6a2155494b2ac95cfde6f8f0c5c
#
_entry.id   16b7a6a2155494b2ac95cfde6f8f0c5c
#
_cell.length_a   1.000
_cell.length_b   1.000
_cell.length_c   1.000
_cell.angle_alpha   90.00
_cell.angle_beta   90.00
_cell.angle_gamma   90.00
#
_symmetry.space_group_name_H-M   'P 1'
#
loop_
_entity.id
_entity.type
_entity.pdbx_description
1 polymer ?
#
loop_
_entity_poly.entity_id
_entity_poly.type
_entity_poly.pdbx_seq_one_letter_code
_entity_poly.pdbx_strand_id
1 'polypeptide(L)'
;MSCTFKKGDTVRVTGGNGSGKSTFFKLLSGMYAIENGNIELNDKPVSCYSRVLLNKQILYINQDEKCLNETMNTYIRTIASRTISDEELNGMLASVEFEGSGSISGNGASLSGGQRKKLYIMKLIAAASRASVILLDEVTAGLDAETIDKFYALLDDIAEKGDRIMFIVDHKEGKSALYTKTLEFDGGNVEIRSDI
;
A
#
# COMPACT_ATOMS: atom_id res chain seq x y z
N MET A 1 -11.56 5.02 -19.41
CA MET A 1 -12.21 4.10 -18.47
C MET A 1 -13.02 4.88 -17.46
N SER A 2 -14.25 4.43 -17.12
CA SER A 2 -15.05 4.99 -16.00
C SER A 2 -15.45 3.83 -15.11
N CYS A 3 -15.14 3.91 -13.80
CA CYS A 3 -15.43 2.83 -12.86
C CYS A 3 -15.57 3.36 -11.44
N THR A 4 -16.24 2.59 -10.59
CA THR A 4 -16.46 2.92 -9.19
C THR A 4 -16.03 1.74 -8.31
N PHE A 5 -15.28 2.06 -7.27
CA PHE A 5 -14.88 1.10 -6.24
C PHE A 5 -15.53 1.48 -4.91
N LYS A 6 -15.89 0.46 -4.13
CA LYS A 6 -16.60 0.61 -2.86
C LYS A 6 -15.76 0.06 -1.71
N LYS A 7 -16.04 0.51 -0.51
CA LYS A 7 -15.50 -0.11 0.70
C LYS A 7 -15.75 -1.62 0.69
N GLY A 8 -14.71 -2.38 1.03
CA GLY A 8 -14.68 -3.84 0.93
C GLY A 8 -14.13 -4.36 -0.41
N ASP A 9 -13.97 -3.50 -1.43
CA ASP A 9 -13.31 -3.95 -2.66
C ASP A 9 -11.80 -4.17 -2.43
N THR A 10 -11.35 -5.36 -2.74
CA THR A 10 -9.93 -5.70 -2.88
C THR A 10 -9.64 -5.97 -4.36
N VAL A 11 -8.87 -5.08 -4.96
CA VAL A 11 -8.66 -5.02 -6.40
C VAL A 11 -7.27 -5.52 -6.75
N ARG A 12 -7.20 -6.61 -7.49
CA ARG A 12 -5.96 -7.06 -8.11
C ARG A 12 -5.61 -6.17 -9.29
N VAL A 13 -4.39 -5.66 -9.33
CA VAL A 13 -3.89 -4.86 -10.46
C VAL A 13 -2.83 -5.65 -11.19
N THR A 14 -3.10 -5.99 -12.46
CA THR A 14 -2.23 -6.80 -13.31
C THR A 14 -1.83 -6.06 -14.58
N GLY A 15 -0.83 -6.58 -15.27
CA GLY A 15 -0.33 -6.05 -16.53
C GLY A 15 1.20 -6.09 -16.61
N GLY A 16 1.72 -5.99 -17.81
CA GLY A 16 3.17 -6.04 -18.09
C GLY A 16 3.95 -4.89 -17.46
N ASN A 17 5.29 -5.00 -17.47
CA ASN A 17 6.15 -3.90 -17.06
C ASN A 17 5.93 -2.69 -17.97
N GLY A 18 5.85 -1.49 -17.38
CA GLY A 18 5.59 -0.26 -18.13
C GLY A 18 4.15 -0.07 -18.60
N SER A 19 3.20 -0.95 -18.24
CA SER A 19 1.79 -0.83 -18.65
C SER A 19 1.02 0.32 -18.00
N GLY A 20 1.60 1.00 -16.99
CA GLY A 20 0.99 2.17 -16.35
C GLY A 20 0.46 1.94 -14.93
N LYS A 21 0.61 0.76 -14.33
CA LYS A 21 0.14 0.43 -12.96
C LYS A 21 0.60 1.44 -11.91
N SER A 22 1.91 1.67 -11.82
CA SER A 22 2.48 2.63 -10.85
C SER A 22 2.08 4.07 -11.18
N THR A 23 1.91 4.42 -12.45
CA THR A 23 1.37 5.73 -12.86
C THR A 23 -0.06 5.91 -12.39
N PHE A 24 -0.90 4.88 -12.54
CA PHE A 24 -2.26 4.88 -12.01
C PHE A 24 -2.29 5.10 -10.50
N PHE A 25 -1.43 4.42 -9.72
CA PHE A 25 -1.34 4.63 -8.28
C PHE A 25 -0.87 6.04 -7.91
N LYS A 26 0.06 6.63 -8.69
CA LYS A 26 0.49 8.01 -8.50
C LYS A 26 -0.62 9.04 -8.81
N LEU A 27 -1.48 8.75 -9.79
CA LEU A 27 -2.67 9.55 -10.07
C LEU A 27 -3.71 9.41 -8.94
N LEU A 28 -4.03 8.18 -8.49
CA LEU A 28 -4.94 7.93 -7.37
C LEU A 28 -4.47 8.65 -6.08
N SER A 29 -3.18 8.59 -5.79
CA SER A 29 -2.60 9.24 -4.60
C SER A 29 -2.42 10.76 -4.74
N GLY A 30 -2.79 11.34 -5.89
CA GLY A 30 -2.61 12.76 -6.19
C GLY A 30 -1.14 13.20 -6.31
N MET A 31 -0.21 12.27 -6.49
CA MET A 31 1.20 12.60 -6.76
C MET A 31 1.39 13.20 -8.15
N TYR A 32 0.57 12.76 -9.10
CA TYR A 32 0.53 13.30 -10.46
C TYR A 32 -0.77 14.05 -10.71
N ALA A 33 -0.68 15.12 -11.49
CA ALA A 33 -1.85 15.84 -11.95
C ALA A 33 -2.59 15.02 -13.01
N ILE A 34 -3.93 15.09 -13.00
CA ILE A 34 -4.80 14.46 -13.98
C ILE A 34 -4.98 15.46 -15.12
N GLU A 35 -4.52 15.11 -16.32
CA GLU A 35 -4.66 15.97 -17.50
C GLU A 35 -6.06 15.86 -18.12
N ASN A 36 -6.60 14.66 -18.17
CA ASN A 36 -7.92 14.37 -18.74
C ASN A 36 -8.71 13.39 -17.87
N GLY A 37 -9.99 13.67 -17.69
CA GLY A 37 -10.84 12.87 -16.83
C GLY A 37 -10.85 13.36 -15.39
N ASN A 38 -11.34 12.54 -14.46
CA ASN A 38 -11.47 12.87 -13.05
C ASN A 38 -11.27 11.63 -12.19
N ILE A 39 -10.69 11.81 -11.01
CA ILE A 39 -10.66 10.82 -9.95
C ILE A 39 -11.33 11.44 -8.72
N GLU A 40 -12.30 10.75 -8.17
CA GLU A 40 -13.04 11.19 -7.00
C GLU A 40 -12.82 10.27 -5.81
N LEU A 41 -12.73 10.85 -4.64
CA LEU A 41 -12.73 10.17 -3.36
C LEU A 41 -13.87 10.73 -2.52
N ASN A 42 -14.84 9.87 -2.15
CA ASN A 42 -16.05 10.28 -1.44
C ASN A 42 -16.78 11.44 -2.18
N ASP A 43 -17.07 11.24 -3.46
CA ASP A 43 -17.79 12.19 -4.34
C ASP A 43 -17.13 13.58 -4.47
N LYS A 44 -15.85 13.66 -4.18
CA LYS A 44 -15.08 14.89 -4.29
C LYS A 44 -13.78 14.66 -5.09
N PRO A 45 -13.49 15.48 -6.12
CA PRO A 45 -12.26 15.36 -6.89
C PRO A 45 -11.00 15.33 -6.01
N VAL A 46 -10.08 14.40 -6.29
CA VAL A 46 -8.81 14.31 -5.53
C VAL A 46 -7.99 15.60 -5.61
N SER A 47 -8.14 16.36 -6.68
CA SER A 47 -7.52 17.69 -6.85
C SER A 47 -8.01 18.74 -5.84
N CYS A 48 -9.18 18.54 -5.26
CA CYS A 48 -9.76 19.43 -4.24
C CYS A 48 -9.29 19.12 -2.82
N TYR A 49 -8.53 18.06 -2.61
CA TYR A 49 -7.96 17.76 -1.30
C TYR A 49 -6.58 18.39 -1.14
N SER A 50 -6.27 18.87 0.06
CA SER A 50 -4.87 19.18 0.37
C SER A 50 -4.03 17.91 0.40
N ARG A 51 -2.74 18.00 0.12
CA ARG A 51 -1.82 16.85 0.19
C ARG A 51 -1.85 16.15 1.55
N VAL A 52 -1.95 16.92 2.62
CA VAL A 52 -2.02 16.39 3.99
C VAL A 52 -3.28 15.52 4.18
N LEU A 53 -4.42 15.97 3.68
CA LEU A 53 -5.68 15.20 3.77
C LEU A 53 -5.64 13.95 2.89
N LEU A 54 -5.11 14.03 1.66
CA LEU A 54 -4.95 12.85 0.82
C LEU A 54 -4.04 11.81 1.46
N ASN A 55 -2.91 12.21 2.00
CA ASN A 55 -1.99 11.30 2.69
C ASN A 55 -2.59 10.65 3.95
N LYS A 56 -3.64 11.25 4.55
CA LYS A 56 -4.41 10.62 5.63
C LYS A 56 -5.42 9.60 5.10
N GLN A 57 -5.99 9.82 3.92
CA GLN A 57 -7.02 8.98 3.32
C GLN A 57 -6.44 7.84 2.47
N ILE A 58 -5.29 8.06 1.85
CA ILE A 58 -4.67 7.13 0.90
C ILE A 58 -3.30 6.73 1.44
N LEU A 59 -3.13 5.44 1.72
CA LEU A 59 -1.85 4.84 2.03
C LEU A 59 -1.25 4.25 0.76
N TYR A 60 -0.19 4.85 0.26
CA TYR A 60 0.56 4.31 -0.87
C TYR A 60 1.90 3.73 -0.39
N ILE A 61 2.13 2.46 -0.68
CA ILE A 61 3.38 1.75 -0.41
C ILE A 61 3.94 1.27 -1.75
N ASN A 62 5.13 1.70 -2.09
CA ASN A 62 5.83 1.31 -3.30
C ASN A 62 7.24 0.78 -3.00
N GLN A 63 7.82 0.10 -3.99
CA GLN A 63 9.13 -0.54 -3.86
C GLN A 63 10.29 0.48 -3.72
N ASP A 64 10.15 1.69 -4.30
CA ASP A 64 11.20 2.71 -4.35
C ASP A 64 11.03 3.80 -3.27
N GLU A 65 10.23 3.53 -2.24
CA GLU A 65 9.95 4.53 -1.24
C GLU A 65 11.20 4.93 -0.46
N LYS A 66 11.43 6.23 -0.40
CA LYS A 66 12.50 6.81 0.42
C LYS A 66 12.07 6.86 1.87
N CYS A 67 12.85 6.24 2.73
CA CYS A 67 12.63 6.31 4.17
C CYS A 67 13.20 7.62 4.72
N LEU A 68 12.58 8.17 5.76
CA LEU A 68 13.14 9.31 6.48
C LEU A 68 14.40 8.89 7.25
N ASN A 69 15.35 9.81 7.36
CA ASN A 69 16.57 9.61 8.15
C ASN A 69 16.26 9.75 9.65
N GLU A 70 15.70 8.71 10.23
CA GLU A 70 15.22 8.71 11.62
C GLU A 70 15.48 7.35 12.26
N THR A 71 15.22 7.24 13.56
CA THR A 71 15.16 5.92 14.19
C THR A 71 13.92 5.17 13.70
N MET A 72 13.97 3.85 13.69
CA MET A 72 12.83 3.02 13.32
C MET A 72 11.59 3.37 14.14
N ASN A 73 11.76 3.58 15.44
CA ASN A 73 10.68 3.94 16.34
C ASN A 73 10.01 5.28 15.96
N THR A 74 10.82 6.30 15.69
CA THR A 74 10.32 7.62 15.23
C THR A 74 9.62 7.50 13.89
N TYR A 75 10.20 6.74 12.96
CA TYR A 75 9.63 6.51 11.64
C TYR A 75 8.23 5.89 11.71
N ILE A 76 8.06 4.80 12.50
CA ILE A 76 6.76 4.14 12.64
C ILE A 76 5.73 5.06 13.30
N ARG A 77 6.10 5.79 14.36
CA ARG A 77 5.22 6.76 15.02
C ARG A 77 4.78 7.86 14.07
N THR A 78 5.68 8.37 13.24
CA THR A 78 5.38 9.39 12.21
C THR A 78 4.39 8.86 11.18
N ILE A 79 4.58 7.63 10.69
CA ILE A 79 3.70 7.02 9.68
C ILE A 79 2.31 6.73 10.24
N ALA A 80 2.22 6.22 11.46
CA ALA A 80 0.95 5.92 12.08
C ALA A 80 0.06 7.15 12.21
N SER A 81 0.66 8.35 12.31
CA SER A 81 -0.07 9.63 12.48
C SER A 81 -1.03 9.61 13.68
N ARG A 82 -0.74 8.78 14.68
CA ARG A 82 -1.43 8.66 15.96
C ARG A 82 -0.43 8.30 17.05
N THR A 83 -0.83 8.43 18.28
CA THR A 83 -0.02 7.96 19.41
C THR A 83 0.03 6.43 19.39
N ILE A 84 1.22 5.87 19.43
CA ILE A 84 1.48 4.43 19.55
C ILE A 84 2.25 4.24 20.87
N SER A 85 1.79 3.33 21.73
CA SER A 85 2.51 2.95 22.96
C SER A 85 3.80 2.19 22.62
N ASP A 86 4.72 2.12 23.56
CA ASP A 86 5.94 1.33 23.38
C ASP A 86 5.64 -0.17 23.26
N GLU A 87 4.61 -0.64 23.95
CA GLU A 87 4.15 -2.03 23.87
C GLU A 87 3.61 -2.35 22.47
N GLU A 88 2.76 -1.50 21.90
CA GLU A 88 2.23 -1.64 20.55
C GLU A 88 3.35 -1.59 19.51
N LEU A 89 4.30 -0.66 19.65
CA LEU A 89 5.46 -0.55 18.77
C LEU A 89 6.32 -1.83 18.80
N ASN A 90 6.62 -2.33 19.99
CA ASN A 90 7.39 -3.58 20.15
C ASN A 90 6.65 -4.77 19.57
N GLY A 91 5.31 -4.84 19.72
CA GLY A 91 4.48 -5.86 19.09
C GLY A 91 4.57 -5.81 17.56
N MET A 92 4.51 -4.62 16.95
CA MET A 92 4.68 -4.44 15.49
C MET A 92 6.07 -4.89 15.03
N LEU A 93 7.13 -4.52 15.74
CA LEU A 93 8.51 -4.92 15.44
C LEU A 93 8.66 -6.45 15.50
N ALA A 94 8.10 -7.07 16.54
CA ALA A 94 8.14 -8.52 16.72
C ALA A 94 7.36 -9.27 15.64
N SER A 95 6.20 -8.75 15.20
CA SER A 95 5.35 -9.42 14.19
C SER A 95 6.03 -9.57 12.84
N VAL A 96 6.99 -8.71 12.51
CA VAL A 96 7.78 -8.77 11.28
C VAL A 96 9.20 -9.28 11.52
N GLU A 97 9.51 -9.74 12.74
CA GLU A 97 10.86 -10.19 13.12
C GLU A 97 11.94 -9.16 12.75
N PHE A 98 11.65 -7.90 13.03
CA PHE A 98 12.60 -6.84 12.73
C PHE A 98 13.67 -6.80 13.80
N GLU A 99 14.84 -7.33 13.49
CA GLU A 99 16.03 -7.25 14.34
C GLU A 99 16.77 -5.94 14.04
N GLY A 100 16.72 -5.01 14.96
CA GLY A 100 17.52 -3.79 14.89
C GLY A 100 16.88 -2.58 15.52
N SER A 101 17.57 -1.99 16.49
CA SER A 101 17.31 -0.63 17.02
C SER A 101 17.96 0.44 16.12
N GLY A 102 18.24 0.11 14.86
CA GLY A 102 19.08 0.91 13.98
C GLY A 102 18.42 2.22 13.53
N SER A 103 19.25 3.23 13.34
CA SER A 103 18.86 4.44 12.64
C SER A 103 18.71 4.14 11.14
N ILE A 104 17.63 4.61 10.54
CA ILE A 104 17.47 4.65 9.10
C ILE A 104 18.30 5.83 8.61
N SER A 105 19.29 5.59 7.77
CA SER A 105 20.13 6.65 7.20
C SER A 105 20.22 6.51 5.68
N GLY A 106 20.65 7.56 5.01
CA GLY A 106 20.78 7.55 3.55
C GLY A 106 19.47 7.27 2.81
N ASN A 107 18.34 7.79 3.31
CA ASN A 107 17.00 7.50 2.75
C ASN A 107 16.66 6.00 2.71
N GLY A 108 17.13 5.24 3.69
CA GLY A 108 16.95 3.79 3.76
C GLY A 108 18.09 2.97 3.14
N ALA A 109 19.15 3.61 2.63
CA ALA A 109 20.30 2.90 2.08
C ALA A 109 21.05 2.06 3.13
N SER A 110 20.92 2.41 4.41
CA SER A 110 21.49 1.64 5.54
C SER A 110 20.75 0.33 5.81
N LEU A 111 19.56 0.14 5.27
CA LEU A 111 18.76 -1.06 5.44
C LEU A 111 19.14 -2.11 4.39
N SER A 112 19.28 -3.36 4.81
CA SER A 112 19.36 -4.48 3.88
C SER A 112 18.07 -4.59 3.05
N GLY A 113 18.11 -5.28 1.91
CA GLY A 113 16.92 -5.50 1.10
C GLY A 113 15.77 -6.13 1.89
N GLY A 114 16.05 -7.13 2.73
CA GLY A 114 15.06 -7.76 3.60
C GLY A 114 14.50 -6.81 4.67
N GLN A 115 15.35 -6.02 5.32
CA GLN A 115 14.91 -5.03 6.32
C GLN A 115 14.01 -3.96 5.71
N ARG A 116 14.33 -3.49 4.49
CA ARG A 116 13.49 -2.51 3.77
C ARG A 116 12.11 -3.08 3.48
N LYS A 117 12.00 -4.35 3.13
CA LYS A 117 10.72 -5.02 2.85
C LYS A 117 9.89 -5.21 4.12
N LYS A 118 10.52 -5.65 5.21
CA LYS A 118 9.87 -5.71 6.53
C LYS A 118 9.33 -4.33 6.94
N LEU A 119 10.02 -3.24 6.58
CA LEU A 119 9.56 -1.87 6.82
C LEU A 119 8.24 -1.55 6.09
N TYR A 120 8.03 -2.07 4.87
CA TYR A 120 6.77 -1.87 4.15
C TYR A 120 5.60 -2.55 4.86
N ILE A 121 5.81 -3.76 5.40
CA ILE A 121 4.80 -4.47 6.19
C ILE A 121 4.49 -3.68 7.47
N MET A 122 5.51 -3.20 8.16
CA MET A 122 5.33 -2.35 9.35
C MET A 122 4.56 -1.07 9.03
N LYS A 123 4.85 -0.43 7.88
CA LYS A 123 4.10 0.73 7.40
C LYS A 123 2.63 0.39 7.18
N LEU A 124 2.34 -0.76 6.59
CA LEU A 124 0.97 -1.23 6.41
C LEU A 124 0.27 -1.42 7.76
N ILE A 125 0.88 -2.15 8.70
CA ILE A 125 0.33 -2.37 10.04
C ILE A 125 0.05 -1.03 10.75
N ALA A 126 1.02 -0.11 10.74
CA ALA A 126 0.93 1.16 11.45
C ALA A 126 -0.13 2.11 10.85
N ALA A 127 -0.31 2.11 9.54
CA ALA A 127 -1.08 3.12 8.83
C ALA A 127 -2.40 2.61 8.22
N ALA A 128 -2.60 1.30 8.10
CA ALA A 128 -3.81 0.75 7.49
C ALA A 128 -5.09 1.22 8.19
N SER A 129 -5.09 1.34 9.51
CA SER A 129 -6.26 1.72 10.30
C SER A 129 -6.80 3.13 10.00
N ARG A 130 -5.96 4.03 9.46
CA ARG A 130 -6.33 5.42 9.15
C ARG A 130 -6.74 5.64 7.70
N ALA A 131 -6.32 4.76 6.79
CA ALA A 131 -6.50 4.93 5.36
C ALA A 131 -7.84 4.36 4.89
N SER A 132 -8.56 5.10 4.06
CA SER A 132 -9.77 4.62 3.36
C SER A 132 -9.39 3.85 2.09
N VAL A 133 -8.23 4.15 1.52
CA VAL A 133 -7.68 3.50 0.33
C VAL A 133 -6.25 3.08 0.59
N ILE A 134 -5.92 1.83 0.26
CA ILE A 134 -4.57 1.27 0.38
C ILE A 134 -4.10 0.88 -1.02
N LEU A 135 -2.92 1.37 -1.41
CA LEU A 135 -2.28 1.12 -2.69
C LEU A 135 -0.95 0.40 -2.44
N LEU A 136 -0.82 -0.84 -2.91
CA LEU A 136 0.35 -1.69 -2.72
C LEU A 136 0.99 -2.01 -4.07
N ASP A 137 2.15 -1.42 -4.34
CA ASP A 137 2.85 -1.52 -5.62
C ASP A 137 4.06 -2.46 -5.50
N GLU A 138 3.87 -3.72 -5.94
CA GLU A 138 4.90 -4.78 -5.97
C GLU A 138 5.60 -5.03 -4.60
N VAL A 139 4.89 -4.86 -3.49
CA VAL A 139 5.47 -4.95 -2.13
C VAL A 139 6.03 -6.33 -1.82
N THR A 140 5.50 -7.40 -2.44
CA THR A 140 5.93 -8.78 -2.22
C THR A 140 7.16 -9.20 -3.02
N ALA A 141 7.62 -8.38 -3.97
CA ALA A 141 8.76 -8.71 -4.82
C ALA A 141 10.03 -8.96 -4.00
N GLY A 142 10.55 -10.20 -4.06
CA GLY A 142 11.78 -10.65 -3.37
C GLY A 142 11.65 -10.77 -1.84
N LEU A 143 10.46 -10.91 -1.28
CA LEU A 143 10.24 -11.45 0.05
C LEU A 143 10.41 -12.98 0.02
N ASP A 144 10.84 -13.56 1.14
CA ASP A 144 10.80 -15.00 1.34
C ASP A 144 9.36 -15.51 1.51
N ALA A 145 9.15 -16.82 1.34
CA ALA A 145 7.82 -17.41 1.35
C ALA A 145 7.07 -17.20 2.67
N GLU A 146 7.75 -17.30 3.81
CA GLU A 146 7.15 -17.12 5.13
C GLU A 146 6.67 -15.68 5.34
N THR A 147 7.50 -14.71 4.97
CA THR A 147 7.14 -13.28 5.04
C THR A 147 5.97 -12.96 4.11
N ILE A 148 5.92 -13.58 2.93
CA ILE A 148 4.79 -13.44 2.00
C ILE A 148 3.50 -13.96 2.63
N ASP A 149 3.52 -15.14 3.25
CA ASP A 149 2.31 -15.72 3.87
C ASP A 149 1.81 -14.84 5.03
N LYS A 150 2.71 -14.34 5.88
CA LYS A 150 2.38 -13.34 6.91
C LYS A 150 1.78 -12.06 6.33
N PHE A 151 2.30 -11.59 5.20
CA PHE A 151 1.79 -10.41 4.53
C PHE A 151 0.37 -10.62 3.98
N TYR A 152 0.10 -11.75 3.33
CA TYR A 152 -1.25 -12.06 2.84
C TYR A 152 -2.25 -12.28 3.98
N ALA A 153 -1.86 -12.93 5.06
CA ALA A 153 -2.71 -13.04 6.25
C ALA A 153 -3.09 -11.67 6.82
N LEU A 154 -2.16 -10.72 6.84
CA LEU A 154 -2.46 -9.34 7.21
C LEU A 154 -3.42 -8.67 6.24
N LEU A 155 -3.31 -8.91 4.93
CA LEU A 155 -4.24 -8.37 3.94
C LEU A 155 -5.64 -8.98 4.09
N ASP A 156 -5.74 -10.28 4.38
CA ASP A 156 -7.00 -10.95 4.68
C ASP A 156 -7.68 -10.31 5.90
N ASP A 157 -6.95 -10.10 7.01
CA ASP A 157 -7.45 -9.41 8.20
C ASP A 157 -7.95 -7.97 7.93
N ILE A 158 -7.28 -7.28 7.01
CA ILE A 158 -7.67 -5.92 6.60
C ILE A 158 -8.93 -5.98 5.71
N ALA A 159 -9.00 -6.95 4.80
CA ALA A 159 -10.13 -7.14 3.88
C ALA A 159 -11.41 -7.55 4.62
N GLU A 160 -11.32 -8.45 5.60
CA GLU A 160 -12.46 -8.92 6.40
C GLU A 160 -13.20 -7.79 7.14
N LYS A 161 -12.48 -6.72 7.50
CA LYS A 161 -13.12 -5.53 8.11
C LYS A 161 -14.04 -4.79 7.16
N GLY A 162 -13.87 -4.93 5.84
CA GLY A 162 -14.73 -4.38 4.81
C GLY A 162 -14.92 -2.86 4.80
N ASP A 163 -14.05 -2.10 5.48
CA ASP A 163 -14.19 -0.66 5.72
C ASP A 163 -13.32 0.22 4.83
N ARG A 164 -12.54 -0.40 3.90
CA ARG A 164 -11.63 0.31 2.99
C ARG A 164 -11.54 -0.35 1.62
N ILE A 165 -10.85 0.31 0.71
CA ILE A 165 -10.57 -0.18 -0.65
C ILE A 165 -9.08 -0.51 -0.70
N MET A 166 -8.72 -1.68 -1.24
CA MET A 166 -7.33 -2.06 -1.47
C MET A 166 -7.07 -2.27 -2.96
N PHE A 167 -5.98 -1.71 -3.48
CA PHE A 167 -5.44 -2.01 -4.79
C PHE A 167 -4.05 -2.63 -4.61
N ILE A 168 -3.85 -3.80 -5.20
CA ILE A 168 -2.63 -4.59 -5.01
C ILE A 168 -2.07 -4.98 -6.37
N VAL A 169 -0.88 -4.48 -6.72
CA VAL A 169 -0.12 -5.01 -7.86
C VAL A 169 0.46 -6.34 -7.43
N ASP A 170 -0.11 -7.41 -7.99
CA ASP A 170 0.26 -8.78 -7.67
C ASP A 170 0.39 -9.62 -8.94
N HIS A 171 1.53 -10.31 -9.06
CA HIS A 171 1.84 -11.22 -10.15
C HIS A 171 1.66 -12.70 -9.77
N LYS A 172 1.27 -13.00 -8.51
CA LYS A 172 1.10 -14.37 -8.04
C LYS A 172 -0.30 -14.90 -8.30
N GLU A 173 -0.40 -16.07 -8.93
CA GLU A 173 -1.64 -16.78 -9.23
C GLU A 173 -2.03 -17.58 -8.00
N GLY A 174 -2.20 -17.43 -6.94
CA GLY A 174 -2.49 -18.37 -5.82
C GLY A 174 -3.40 -17.84 -4.73
N LYS A 175 -3.75 -16.57 -4.76
CA LYS A 175 -4.53 -15.91 -3.71
C LYS A 175 -5.82 -15.27 -4.26
N SER A 176 -6.50 -15.97 -5.18
CA SER A 176 -7.71 -15.46 -5.84
C SER A 176 -8.84 -15.12 -4.87
N ALA A 177 -8.95 -15.83 -3.75
CA ALA A 177 -10.02 -15.62 -2.77
C ALA A 177 -9.96 -14.25 -2.06
N LEU A 178 -8.79 -13.59 -2.03
CA LEU A 178 -8.65 -12.24 -1.47
C LEU A 178 -9.32 -11.16 -2.35
N TYR A 179 -9.33 -11.37 -3.67
CA TYR A 179 -9.70 -10.33 -4.62
C TYR A 179 -11.18 -10.37 -4.96
N THR A 180 -11.82 -9.21 -4.97
CA THR A 180 -13.20 -9.03 -5.41
C THR A 180 -13.29 -8.57 -6.86
N LYS A 181 -12.21 -7.96 -7.37
CA LYS A 181 -12.12 -7.42 -8.73
C LYS A 181 -10.69 -7.51 -9.24
N THR A 182 -10.55 -7.62 -10.55
CA THR A 182 -9.25 -7.50 -11.25
C THR A 182 -9.28 -6.31 -12.20
N LEU A 183 -8.21 -5.51 -12.15
CA LEU A 183 -7.94 -4.39 -13.03
C LEU A 183 -6.73 -4.75 -13.90
N GLU A 184 -6.96 -5.01 -15.17
CA GLU A 184 -5.95 -5.45 -16.12
C GLU A 184 -5.49 -4.30 -17.02
N PHE A 185 -4.19 -4.05 -17.03
CA PHE A 185 -3.55 -3.04 -17.86
C PHE A 185 -2.89 -3.71 -19.07
N ASP A 186 -3.37 -3.43 -20.27
CA ASP A 186 -2.82 -3.94 -21.52
C ASP A 186 -2.73 -2.85 -22.59
N GLY A 187 -1.50 -2.53 -23.04
CA GLY A 187 -1.23 -1.64 -24.16
C GLY A 187 -1.90 -0.27 -24.11
N GLY A 188 -2.11 0.29 -22.92
CA GLY A 188 -2.82 1.56 -22.70
C GLY A 188 -4.33 1.40 -22.51
N ASN A 189 -4.86 0.20 -22.65
CA ASN A 189 -6.22 -0.14 -22.27
C ASN A 189 -6.28 -0.63 -20.83
N VAL A 190 -7.40 -0.40 -20.16
CA VAL A 190 -7.62 -0.89 -18.80
C VAL A 190 -9.00 -1.56 -18.75
N GLU A 191 -9.02 -2.84 -18.41
CA GLU A 191 -10.24 -3.64 -18.27
C GLU A 191 -10.49 -3.97 -16.79
N ILE A 192 -11.74 -4.03 -16.41
CA ILE A 192 -12.19 -4.42 -15.07
C ILE A 192 -12.97 -5.72 -15.19
N ARG A 193 -12.62 -6.70 -14.36
CA ARG A 193 -13.35 -7.94 -14.19
C ARG A 193 -13.78 -8.08 -12.74
N SER A 194 -14.98 -8.58 -12.51
CA SER A 194 -15.42 -8.99 -11.17
C SER A 194 -15.04 -10.45 -10.97
N ASP A 195 -14.38 -10.75 -9.86
CA ASP A 195 -13.88 -12.09 -9.55
C ASP A 195 -14.83 -12.88 -8.63
N ILE A 196 -16.08 -12.36 -8.46
CA ILE A 196 -17.18 -12.95 -7.68
C ILE A 196 -18.23 -13.55 -8.62
#